data_00dcd9940ef2a40bf6456c5f7327cd56
#
_entry.id   00dcd9940ef2a40bf6456c5f7327cd56
#
_cell.length_a   1.000
_cell.length_b   1.000
_cell.length_c   1.000
_cell.angle_alpha   90.00
_cell.angle_beta   90.00
_cell.angle_gamma   90.00
#
_symmetry.space_group_name_H-M   'P 1'
#
loop_
_entity.id
_entity.type
_entity.pdbx_description
1 polymer ?
#
loop_
_entity_poly.entity_id
_entity_poly.type
_entity_poly.pdbx_seq_one_letter_code
_entity_poly.pdbx_strand_id
1 'polypeptide(L)'
;MKKLFYLFILFNCSLVLSQTWQTSYENSIEKAGLENKKIILVFQGSDWCAPCIKLSKEIWSTEYFIDYSNKNYVLLQADFPRKKKNSLSENQQKVNNFLAEKYNPNGYFPFVVVLDKSGNVLGKIGYKKTTPQEYIKIIDSY
;
A
#
# COMPACT_ATOMS: atom_id res chain seq x y z
N MET A 1 -21.29 52.69 23.31
CA MET A 1 -20.29 51.67 23.65
C MET A 1 -20.56 50.43 22.78
N LYS A 2 -19.83 50.28 21.65
CA LYS A 2 -20.00 49.14 20.73
C LYS A 2 -19.10 48.00 21.23
N LYS A 3 -19.69 46.89 21.72
CA LYS A 3 -18.98 45.69 22.07
C LYS A 3 -18.68 44.92 20.77
N LEU A 4 -17.40 44.91 20.37
CA LEU A 4 -16.91 44.14 19.25
C LEU A 4 -16.78 42.67 19.69
N PHE A 5 -17.64 41.81 19.18
CA PHE A 5 -17.66 40.38 19.44
C PHE A 5 -16.69 39.74 18.42
N TYR A 6 -15.46 39.42 18.83
CA TYR A 6 -14.51 38.65 18.01
C TYR A 6 -14.97 37.19 18.00
N LEU A 7 -15.54 36.74 16.90
CA LEU A 7 -15.84 35.34 16.65
C LEU A 7 -14.56 34.64 16.24
N PHE A 8 -13.94 33.92 17.19
CA PHE A 8 -12.75 33.12 16.93
C PHE A 8 -13.18 31.83 16.21
N ILE A 9 -13.14 31.83 14.87
CA ILE A 9 -13.37 30.63 14.08
C ILE A 9 -12.10 29.76 14.20
N LEU A 10 -12.17 28.74 15.06
CA LEU A 10 -11.17 27.67 15.12
C LEU A 10 -11.29 26.83 13.84
N PHE A 11 -10.42 27.12 12.89
CA PHE A 11 -10.27 26.31 11.69
C PHE A 11 -9.61 24.98 12.08
N ASN A 12 -10.44 23.96 12.37
CA ASN A 12 -9.98 22.60 12.56
C ASN A 12 -9.46 22.08 11.22
N CYS A 13 -8.17 22.23 10.97
CA CYS A 13 -7.48 21.60 9.85
C CYS A 13 -7.36 20.10 10.15
N SER A 14 -8.35 19.32 9.75
CA SER A 14 -8.27 17.86 9.76
C SER A 14 -7.19 17.46 8.75
N LEU A 15 -6.03 17.03 9.23
CA LEU A 15 -5.01 16.41 8.40
C LEU A 15 -5.61 15.10 7.83
N VAL A 16 -6.06 15.15 6.60
CA VAL A 16 -6.43 13.94 5.86
C VAL A 16 -5.13 13.18 5.61
N LEU A 17 -4.86 12.16 6.41
CA LEU A 17 -3.74 11.24 6.19
C LEU A 17 -4.05 10.41 4.94
N SER A 18 -3.52 10.83 3.81
CA SER A 18 -3.58 10.05 2.57
C SER A 18 -2.65 8.85 2.68
N GLN A 19 -3.14 7.68 2.27
CA GLN A 19 -2.32 6.49 2.13
C GLN A 19 -1.28 6.69 1.02
N THR A 20 0.00 6.46 1.32
CA THR A 20 1.09 6.63 0.36
C THR A 20 1.69 5.28 -0.03
N TRP A 21 1.39 4.84 -1.25
CA TRP A 21 2.02 3.68 -1.87
C TRP A 21 3.35 4.09 -2.52
N GLN A 22 4.42 3.43 -2.11
CA GLN A 22 5.74 3.57 -2.74
C GLN A 22 5.79 2.77 -4.04
N THR A 23 6.64 3.18 -4.96
CA THR A 23 6.94 2.45 -6.20
C THR A 23 8.44 2.16 -6.37
N SER A 24 9.28 2.69 -5.48
CA SER A 24 10.71 2.39 -5.39
C SER A 24 10.97 1.39 -4.27
N TYR A 25 11.65 0.31 -4.62
CA TYR A 25 12.06 -0.72 -3.65
C TYR A 25 13.09 -0.17 -2.65
N GLU A 26 14.08 0.55 -3.15
CA GLU A 26 15.16 1.12 -2.34
C GLU A 26 14.60 2.10 -1.29
N ASN A 27 13.75 3.02 -1.73
CA ASN A 27 13.11 3.99 -0.83
C ASN A 27 12.22 3.28 0.21
N SER A 28 11.58 2.17 -0.17
CA SER A 28 10.75 1.39 0.75
C SER A 28 11.58 0.69 1.82
N ILE A 29 12.71 0.12 1.46
CA ILE A 29 13.66 -0.51 2.41
C ILE A 29 14.23 0.55 3.35
N GLU A 30 14.70 1.68 2.82
CA GLU A 30 15.23 2.79 3.62
C GLU A 30 14.18 3.28 4.63
N LYS A 31 12.98 3.59 4.14
CA LYS A 31 11.87 4.05 5.00
C LYS A 31 11.50 3.02 6.07
N ALA A 32 11.41 1.75 5.69
CA ALA A 32 11.10 0.67 6.63
C ALA A 32 12.19 0.52 7.71
N GLY A 33 13.45 0.70 7.34
CA GLY A 33 14.57 0.73 8.28
C GLY A 33 14.50 1.88 9.27
N LEU A 34 14.27 3.12 8.77
CA LEU A 34 14.17 4.32 9.57
C LEU A 34 12.97 4.29 10.53
N GLU A 35 11.81 3.81 10.06
CA GLU A 35 10.57 3.78 10.83
C GLU A 35 10.39 2.47 11.63
N ASN A 36 11.29 1.50 11.48
CA ASN A 36 11.21 0.16 12.06
C ASN A 36 9.88 -0.56 11.76
N LYS A 37 9.47 -0.53 10.49
CA LYS A 37 8.21 -1.09 10.00
C LYS A 37 8.44 -2.28 9.06
N LYS A 38 7.43 -3.17 8.98
CA LYS A 38 7.32 -4.16 7.91
C LYS A 38 6.92 -3.49 6.59
N ILE A 39 7.21 -4.13 5.46
CA ILE A 39 6.80 -3.69 4.13
C ILE A 39 5.68 -4.60 3.63
N ILE A 40 4.60 -4.02 3.15
CA ILE A 40 3.55 -4.72 2.42
C ILE A 40 3.77 -4.49 0.93
N LEU A 41 4.30 -5.49 0.24
CA LEU A 41 4.49 -5.47 -1.22
C LEU A 41 3.30 -6.12 -1.89
N VAL A 42 2.60 -5.39 -2.76
CA VAL A 42 1.50 -5.91 -3.55
C VAL A 42 1.84 -5.97 -5.03
N PHE A 43 1.60 -7.14 -5.65
CA PHE A 43 1.61 -7.33 -7.09
C PHE A 43 0.19 -7.26 -7.59
N GLN A 44 -0.08 -6.35 -8.53
CA GLN A 44 -1.42 -6.10 -9.03
C GLN A 44 -1.44 -5.78 -10.52
N GLY A 45 -2.62 -5.94 -11.12
CA GLY A 45 -2.95 -5.44 -12.45
C GLY A 45 -4.12 -4.48 -12.32
N SER A 46 -3.84 -3.22 -12.06
CA SER A 46 -4.81 -2.21 -11.62
C SER A 46 -5.97 -2.00 -12.59
N ASP A 47 -5.79 -2.28 -13.87
CA ASP A 47 -6.75 -2.00 -14.93
C ASP A 47 -7.35 -3.25 -15.63
N TRP A 48 -6.98 -4.46 -15.18
CA TRP A 48 -7.47 -5.72 -15.78
C TRP A 48 -7.75 -6.84 -14.78
N CYS A 49 -7.10 -6.83 -13.61
CA CYS A 49 -7.19 -7.90 -12.62
C CYS A 49 -8.39 -7.68 -11.70
N ALA A 50 -9.51 -8.33 -11.98
CA ALA A 50 -10.73 -8.17 -11.17
C ALA A 50 -10.54 -8.44 -9.66
N PRO A 51 -9.87 -9.53 -9.21
CA PRO A 51 -9.62 -9.71 -7.78
C PRO A 51 -8.66 -8.69 -7.19
N CYS A 52 -7.74 -8.08 -7.98
CA CYS A 52 -6.90 -6.97 -7.52
C CYS A 52 -7.74 -5.72 -7.21
N ILE A 53 -8.69 -5.42 -8.11
CA ILE A 53 -9.62 -4.29 -7.95
C ILE A 53 -10.50 -4.50 -6.73
N LYS A 54 -10.96 -5.74 -6.48
CA LYS A 54 -11.71 -6.09 -5.26
C LYS A 54 -10.87 -5.89 -4.00
N LEU A 55 -9.64 -6.38 -3.98
CA LEU A 55 -8.71 -6.22 -2.85
C LEU A 55 -8.47 -4.74 -2.56
N SER A 56 -8.28 -3.93 -3.60
CA SER A 56 -8.13 -2.50 -3.45
C SER A 56 -9.36 -1.85 -2.82
N LYS A 57 -10.56 -2.17 -3.33
CA LYS A 57 -11.81 -1.58 -2.87
C LYS A 57 -12.21 -2.05 -1.47
N GLU A 58 -12.06 -3.34 -1.18
CA GLU A 58 -12.59 -3.97 0.03
C GLU A 58 -11.62 -3.89 1.22
N ILE A 59 -10.31 -3.75 0.96
CA ILE A 59 -9.28 -3.70 1.99
C ILE A 59 -8.50 -2.40 1.95
N TRP A 60 -7.71 -2.17 0.87
CA TRP A 60 -6.73 -1.07 0.83
C TRP A 60 -7.33 0.33 0.93
N SER A 61 -8.52 0.55 0.34
CA SER A 61 -9.19 1.86 0.32
C SER A 61 -10.11 2.10 1.53
N THR A 62 -10.14 1.19 2.49
CA THR A 62 -10.95 1.39 3.70
C THR A 62 -10.23 2.31 4.68
N GLU A 63 -10.97 3.17 5.36
CA GLU A 63 -10.43 4.07 6.38
C GLU A 63 -9.65 3.30 7.46
N TYR A 64 -10.17 2.16 7.89
CA TYR A 64 -9.51 1.30 8.85
C TYR A 64 -8.12 0.84 8.40
N PHE A 65 -8.00 0.36 7.14
CA PHE A 65 -6.70 -0.07 6.61
C PHE A 65 -5.75 1.12 6.42
N ILE A 66 -6.24 2.25 5.93
CA ILE A 66 -5.45 3.47 5.73
C ILE A 66 -4.84 3.93 7.06
N ASP A 67 -5.65 4.04 8.11
CA ASP A 67 -5.18 4.49 9.43
C ASP A 67 -4.20 3.51 10.05
N TYR A 68 -4.47 2.22 9.93
CA TYR A 68 -3.61 1.19 10.48
C TYR A 68 -2.27 1.10 9.73
N SER A 69 -2.33 1.07 8.39
CA SER A 69 -1.14 0.92 7.55
C SER A 69 -0.18 2.10 7.67
N ASN A 70 -0.69 3.32 7.76
CA ASN A 70 0.13 4.53 7.94
C ASN A 70 0.98 4.45 9.21
N LYS A 71 0.49 3.80 10.26
CA LYS A 71 1.20 3.65 11.54
C LYS A 71 2.18 2.47 11.54
N ASN A 72 1.83 1.37 10.86
CA ASN A 72 2.48 0.08 11.08
C ASN A 72 3.27 -0.44 9.89
N TYR A 73 3.02 0.04 8.67
CA TYR A 73 3.62 -0.50 7.46
C TYR A 73 4.21 0.56 6.55
N VAL A 74 5.16 0.15 5.73
CA VAL A 74 5.52 0.80 4.47
C VAL A 74 4.81 0.04 3.36
N LEU A 75 4.05 0.76 2.53
CA LEU A 75 3.30 0.16 1.43
C LEU A 75 4.09 0.31 0.14
N LEU A 76 4.32 -0.79 -0.57
CA LEU A 76 5.02 -0.86 -1.84
C LEU A 76 4.13 -1.58 -2.86
N GLN A 77 3.96 -0.99 -4.05
CA GLN A 77 3.20 -1.61 -5.12
C GLN A 77 4.07 -1.89 -6.34
N ALA A 78 3.86 -3.06 -6.94
CA ALA A 78 4.33 -3.43 -8.26
C ALA A 78 3.10 -3.64 -9.15
N ASP A 79 2.72 -2.60 -9.91
CA ASP A 79 1.58 -2.62 -10.81
C ASP A 79 2.00 -3.04 -12.22
N PHE A 80 1.16 -3.83 -12.89
CA PHE A 80 1.37 -4.32 -14.26
C PHE A 80 0.14 -3.99 -15.12
N PRO A 81 -0.07 -2.72 -15.47
CA PRO A 81 -1.21 -2.31 -16.28
C PRO A 81 -1.11 -2.85 -17.71
N ARG A 82 -2.27 -3.09 -18.35
CA ARG A 82 -2.35 -3.54 -19.76
C ARG A 82 -2.85 -2.47 -20.70
N LYS A 83 -3.62 -1.50 -20.20
CA LYS A 83 -4.15 -0.42 -21.04
C LYS A 83 -3.04 0.56 -21.40
N LYS A 84 -2.89 0.87 -22.70
CA LYS A 84 -1.85 1.78 -23.21
C LYS A 84 -1.80 3.13 -22.48
N LYS A 85 -2.96 3.67 -22.12
CA LYS A 85 -3.05 4.93 -21.36
C LYS A 85 -2.45 4.88 -19.95
N ASN A 86 -2.28 3.68 -19.38
CA ASN A 86 -1.71 3.44 -18.05
C ASN A 86 -0.30 2.86 -18.12
N SER A 87 0.34 2.87 -19.31
CA SER A 87 1.70 2.33 -19.48
C SER A 87 2.67 3.02 -18.53
N LEU A 88 3.51 2.23 -17.89
CA LEU A 88 4.56 2.72 -17.01
C LEU A 88 5.75 3.25 -17.82
N SER A 89 6.59 4.06 -17.20
CA SER A 89 7.91 4.38 -17.75
C SER A 89 8.76 3.10 -17.81
N GLU A 90 9.73 3.07 -18.72
CA GLU A 90 10.66 1.92 -18.83
C GLU A 90 11.39 1.64 -17.52
N ASN A 91 11.78 2.69 -16.81
CA ASN A 91 12.44 2.54 -15.51
C ASN A 91 11.53 1.90 -14.45
N GLN A 92 10.28 2.35 -14.35
CA GLN A 92 9.33 1.75 -13.42
C GLN A 92 9.01 0.31 -13.78
N GLN A 93 8.89 0.00 -15.07
CA GLN A 93 8.69 -1.38 -15.53
C GLN A 93 9.85 -2.29 -15.13
N LYS A 94 11.10 -1.81 -15.23
CA LYS A 94 12.30 -2.57 -14.78
C LYS A 94 12.26 -2.84 -13.29
N VAL A 95 11.88 -1.85 -12.47
CA VAL A 95 11.73 -2.03 -11.01
C VAL A 95 10.66 -3.09 -10.70
N ASN A 96 9.49 -3.00 -11.35
CA ASN A 96 8.41 -3.95 -11.12
C ASN A 96 8.78 -5.37 -11.57
N ASN A 97 9.49 -5.51 -12.69
CA ASN A 97 9.99 -6.80 -13.17
C ASN A 97 11.00 -7.41 -12.18
N PHE A 98 11.95 -6.63 -11.68
CA PHE A 98 12.89 -7.06 -10.65
C PHE A 98 12.15 -7.57 -9.39
N LEU A 99 11.14 -6.83 -8.93
CA LEU A 99 10.33 -7.26 -7.78
C LEU A 99 9.59 -8.57 -8.07
N ALA A 100 9.03 -8.71 -9.28
CA ALA A 100 8.32 -9.92 -9.68
C ALA A 100 9.26 -11.13 -9.75
N GLU A 101 10.43 -11.00 -10.35
CA GLU A 101 11.45 -12.07 -10.40
C GLU A 101 11.87 -12.52 -9.00
N LYS A 102 12.05 -11.56 -8.09
CA LYS A 102 12.52 -11.84 -6.73
C LYS A 102 11.45 -12.42 -5.82
N TYR A 103 10.22 -11.89 -5.86
CA TYR A 103 9.20 -12.17 -4.85
C TYR A 103 7.94 -12.86 -5.38
N ASN A 104 7.70 -12.82 -6.69
CA ASN A 104 6.53 -13.41 -7.36
C ASN A 104 6.87 -14.13 -8.66
N PRO A 105 7.83 -15.08 -8.65
CA PRO A 105 8.29 -15.74 -9.88
C PRO A 105 7.18 -16.54 -10.60
N ASN A 106 6.12 -16.91 -9.89
CA ASN A 106 4.99 -17.63 -10.47
C ASN A 106 3.93 -16.69 -11.11
N GLY A 107 4.06 -15.38 -10.97
CA GLY A 107 3.17 -14.40 -11.59
C GLY A 107 1.74 -14.40 -11.05
N TYR A 108 1.55 -14.58 -9.76
CA TYR A 108 0.20 -14.51 -9.14
C TYR A 108 -0.31 -13.08 -9.02
N PHE A 109 -1.63 -12.87 -9.25
CA PHE A 109 -2.31 -11.57 -9.13
C PHE A 109 -3.73 -11.72 -8.56
N PRO A 110 -4.11 -10.96 -7.49
CA PRO A 110 -3.19 -10.19 -6.65
C PRO A 110 -2.30 -11.10 -5.83
N PHE A 111 -1.10 -10.64 -5.54
CA PHE A 111 -0.21 -11.34 -4.65
C PHE A 111 0.42 -10.34 -3.68
N VAL A 112 0.34 -10.63 -2.40
CA VAL A 112 0.82 -9.77 -1.31
C VAL A 112 1.92 -10.50 -0.58
N VAL A 113 3.07 -9.84 -0.46
CA VAL A 113 4.24 -10.35 0.25
C VAL A 113 4.54 -9.42 1.40
N VAL A 114 4.61 -9.97 2.60
CA VAL A 114 5.02 -9.24 3.80
C VAL A 114 6.52 -9.41 3.95
N LEU A 115 7.24 -8.29 3.98
CA LEU A 115 8.69 -8.26 4.14
C LEU A 115 9.07 -7.63 5.48
N ASP A 116 10.21 -8.04 6.02
CA ASP A 116 10.87 -7.27 7.07
C ASP A 116 11.55 -6.02 6.49
N LYS A 117 12.10 -5.18 7.35
CA LYS A 117 12.83 -3.96 6.96
C LYS A 117 14.10 -4.19 6.15
N SER A 118 14.57 -5.43 6.05
CA SER A 118 15.74 -5.83 5.25
C SER A 118 15.34 -6.49 3.92
N GLY A 119 14.04 -6.64 3.65
CA GLY A 119 13.51 -7.25 2.44
C GLY A 119 13.43 -8.77 2.48
N ASN A 120 13.53 -9.40 3.65
CA ASN A 120 13.28 -10.83 3.81
C ASN A 120 11.80 -11.12 3.88
N VAL A 121 11.36 -12.22 3.25
CA VAL A 121 9.95 -12.62 3.23
C VAL A 121 9.54 -13.19 4.58
N LEU A 122 8.51 -12.57 5.20
CA LEU A 122 7.88 -13.03 6.43
C LEU A 122 6.64 -13.89 6.13
N GLY A 123 5.84 -13.50 5.13
CA GLY A 123 4.64 -14.21 4.75
C GLY A 123 4.09 -13.80 3.40
N LYS A 124 3.11 -14.55 2.92
CA LYS A 124 2.49 -14.37 1.59
C LYS A 124 1.00 -14.63 1.68
N ILE A 125 0.20 -13.81 0.99
CA ILE A 125 -1.25 -13.94 0.93
C ILE A 125 -1.77 -13.40 -0.42
N GLY A 126 -2.87 -13.97 -0.92
CA GLY A 126 -3.61 -13.42 -2.06
C GLY A 126 -4.86 -12.66 -1.63
N TYR A 127 -5.78 -12.44 -2.61
CA TYR A 127 -7.11 -11.94 -2.28
C TYR A 127 -7.86 -12.96 -1.41
N LYS A 128 -8.45 -12.47 -0.33
CA LYS A 128 -9.33 -13.25 0.54
C LYS A 128 -10.56 -12.41 0.83
N LYS A 129 -11.74 -12.99 0.61
CA LYS A 129 -13.01 -12.34 0.97
C LYS A 129 -13.15 -12.33 2.49
N THR A 130 -12.78 -11.22 3.10
CA THR A 130 -12.76 -11.03 4.56
C THR A 130 -12.84 -9.54 4.90
N THR A 131 -12.92 -9.21 6.17
CA THR A 131 -12.89 -7.80 6.62
C THR A 131 -11.47 -7.23 6.63
N PRO A 132 -11.30 -5.90 6.55
CA PRO A 132 -9.99 -5.27 6.70
C PRO A 132 -9.28 -5.66 8.01
N GLN A 133 -10.04 -5.78 9.09
CA GLN A 133 -9.52 -6.17 10.41
C GLN A 133 -8.94 -7.58 10.40
N GLU A 134 -9.66 -8.52 9.80
CA GLU A 134 -9.19 -9.92 9.69
C GLU A 134 -8.02 -10.05 8.73
N TYR A 135 -8.01 -9.27 7.62
CA TYR A 135 -6.90 -9.27 6.68
C TYR A 135 -5.62 -8.75 7.36
N ILE A 136 -5.73 -7.67 8.14
CA ILE A 136 -4.61 -7.12 8.94
C ILE A 136 -4.12 -8.15 9.96
N LYS A 137 -5.00 -8.84 10.68
CA LYS A 137 -4.58 -9.90 11.62
C LYS A 137 -3.74 -10.99 10.96
N ILE A 138 -4.09 -11.35 9.71
CA ILE A 138 -3.28 -12.34 8.97
C ILE A 138 -1.91 -11.75 8.62
N ILE A 139 -1.85 -10.52 8.13
CA ILE A 139 -0.58 -9.83 7.81
C ILE A 139 0.29 -9.67 9.05
N ASP A 140 -0.29 -9.32 10.18
CA ASP A 140 0.44 -9.12 11.45
C ASP A 140 1.00 -10.42 12.03
N SER A 141 0.36 -11.56 11.73
CA SER A 141 0.79 -12.88 12.20
C SER A 141 2.08 -13.38 11.53
N TYR A 142 2.52 -12.73 10.48
CA TYR A 142 3.81 -13.01 9.81
C TYR A 142 4.95 -12.19 10.48
#